data_84d0eaf69e6ffbb997a7cf80074be972
#
_entry.id   84d0eaf69e6ffbb997a7cf80074be972
#
_cell.length_a   1.000
_cell.length_b   1.000
_cell.length_c   1.000
_cell.angle_alpha   90.00
_cell.angle_beta   90.00
_cell.angle_gamma   90.00
#
_symmetry.space_group_name_H-M   'P 1'
#
loop_
_entity.id
_entity.type
_entity.pdbx_description
1 polymer ?
#
loop_
_entity_poly.entity_id
_entity_poly.type
_entity_poly.pdbx_seq_one_letter_code
_entity_poly.pdbx_strand_id
1 'polypeptide(L)'
;MSEFHNKADSQGVFVISLDFELFWGLRDARTLEEYGENILGVRKAIPSLLDYFVENKIHATWAVVGFLFFDSKKDLVASLPSLRPTSTDAKLDPYGHIQDIGEGELDDPYHYGPSLINKIAESPFQEIGTHTFAHFTRWGDGRDEKILVEDLEAAKRAAARMGLELKSLVFPRNHFNESCLSACRKVGIES
;
A
#
# COMPACT_ATOMS: atom_id res chain seq x y z
N MET A 1 -16.30 -46.61 21.38
CA MET A 1 -15.46 -45.43 21.53
C MET A 1 -15.90 -44.45 20.46
N SER A 2 -16.69 -43.47 20.86
CA SER A 2 -17.25 -42.45 19.95
C SER A 2 -16.22 -41.32 19.81
N GLU A 3 -15.66 -41.16 18.64
CA GLU A 3 -14.86 -40.00 18.30
C GLU A 3 -15.75 -38.76 18.27
N PHE A 4 -15.61 -37.92 19.29
CA PHE A 4 -16.14 -36.58 19.28
C PHE A 4 -15.36 -35.76 18.24
N HIS A 5 -15.90 -35.66 17.02
CA HIS A 5 -15.51 -34.63 16.10
C HIS A 5 -15.93 -33.28 16.67
N ASN A 6 -14.97 -32.58 17.22
CA ASN A 6 -15.11 -31.19 17.61
C ASN A 6 -15.29 -30.40 16.28
N LYS A 7 -16.53 -30.17 15.85
CA LYS A 7 -16.83 -29.15 14.84
C LYS A 7 -16.51 -27.82 15.49
N ALA A 8 -15.30 -27.33 15.29
CA ALA A 8 -15.04 -25.91 15.44
C ALA A 8 -16.09 -25.20 14.57
N ASP A 9 -16.95 -24.40 15.20
CA ASP A 9 -17.88 -23.51 14.48
C ASP A 9 -17.00 -22.59 13.61
N SER A 10 -16.88 -22.92 12.33
CA SER A 10 -16.23 -22.07 11.35
C SER A 10 -17.21 -20.96 11.02
N GLN A 11 -17.20 -19.91 11.85
CA GLN A 11 -17.84 -18.65 11.46
C GLN A 11 -17.11 -18.14 10.21
N GLY A 12 -17.88 -17.86 9.17
CA GLY A 12 -17.32 -17.17 7.99
C GLY A 12 -16.85 -15.77 8.39
N VAL A 13 -15.70 -15.36 7.87
CA VAL A 13 -15.14 -14.02 8.08
C VAL A 13 -15.31 -13.22 6.80
N PHE A 14 -15.88 -12.02 6.92
CA PHE A 14 -15.92 -11.04 5.84
C PHE A 14 -14.78 -10.05 6.03
N VAL A 15 -13.89 -9.95 5.04
CA VAL A 15 -12.72 -9.07 5.07
C VAL A 15 -12.95 -7.90 4.10
N ILE A 16 -12.69 -6.69 4.57
CA ILE A 16 -12.66 -5.47 3.75
C ILE A 16 -11.21 -5.04 3.64
N SER A 17 -10.69 -4.97 2.42
CA SER A 17 -9.42 -4.32 2.12
C SER A 17 -9.64 -3.21 1.08
N LEU A 18 -8.96 -2.09 1.28
CA LEU A 18 -9.06 -0.90 0.45
C LEU A 18 -7.67 -0.52 -0.03
N ASP A 19 -7.46 -0.48 -1.33
CA ASP A 19 -6.19 -0.05 -1.92
C ASP A 19 -6.09 1.46 -1.82
N PHE A 20 -5.09 1.94 -1.07
CA PHE A 20 -4.80 3.35 -0.94
C PHE A 20 -3.51 3.68 -1.70
N GLU A 21 -3.67 4.07 -2.95
CA GLU A 21 -2.60 4.17 -3.92
C GLU A 21 -2.53 5.52 -4.66
N LEU A 22 -3.58 6.36 -4.57
CA LEU A 22 -3.70 7.63 -5.30
C LEU A 22 -3.30 7.46 -6.79
N PHE A 23 -2.44 8.36 -7.33
CA PHE A 23 -2.02 8.25 -8.73
C PHE A 23 -1.02 7.11 -8.97
N TRP A 24 -0.32 6.62 -7.94
CA TRP A 24 0.67 5.55 -8.08
C TRP A 24 0.11 4.26 -8.68
N GLY A 25 -1.14 3.93 -8.39
CA GLY A 25 -1.82 2.75 -8.95
C GLY A 25 -2.39 2.94 -10.35
N LEU A 26 -2.47 4.18 -10.83
CA LEU A 26 -3.16 4.54 -12.08
C LEU A 26 -2.21 5.10 -13.16
N ARG A 27 -0.97 5.44 -12.81
CA ARG A 27 -0.02 6.17 -13.66
C ARG A 27 0.26 5.52 -15.03
N ASP A 28 0.10 4.21 -15.15
CA ASP A 28 0.29 3.47 -16.40
C ASP A 28 -0.96 3.39 -17.28
N ALA A 29 -2.12 3.69 -16.71
CA ALA A 29 -3.42 3.54 -17.35
C ALA A 29 -4.17 4.84 -17.57
N ARG A 30 -3.86 5.89 -16.80
CA ARG A 30 -4.55 7.18 -16.80
C ARG A 30 -3.57 8.35 -16.73
N THR A 31 -4.02 9.53 -17.16
CA THR A 31 -3.32 10.79 -16.93
C THR A 31 -3.99 11.59 -15.82
N LEU A 32 -3.27 12.54 -15.23
CA LEU A 32 -3.86 13.46 -14.24
C LEU A 32 -4.93 14.36 -14.87
N GLU A 33 -4.81 14.69 -16.16
CA GLU A 33 -5.83 15.46 -16.88
C GLU A 33 -7.15 14.69 -16.96
N GLU A 34 -7.09 13.37 -17.17
CA GLU A 34 -8.29 12.54 -17.30
C GLU A 34 -8.90 12.15 -15.94
N TYR A 35 -8.08 11.96 -14.90
CA TYR A 35 -8.52 11.29 -13.68
C TYR A 35 -8.17 12.04 -12.39
N GLY A 36 -7.49 13.17 -12.46
CA GLY A 36 -7.02 13.93 -11.30
C GLY A 36 -8.15 14.36 -10.36
N GLU A 37 -9.29 14.80 -10.89
CA GLU A 37 -10.48 15.16 -10.10
C GLU A 37 -10.96 13.97 -9.23
N ASN A 38 -10.95 12.75 -9.76
CA ASN A 38 -11.35 11.55 -9.01
C ASN A 38 -10.38 11.25 -7.87
N ILE A 39 -9.06 11.43 -8.13
CA ILE A 39 -8.04 11.24 -7.09
C ILE A 39 -8.21 12.30 -5.99
N LEU A 40 -8.43 13.55 -6.32
CA LEU A 40 -8.73 14.60 -5.34
C LEU A 40 -10.01 14.31 -4.55
N GLY A 41 -10.98 13.66 -5.18
CA GLY A 41 -12.21 13.20 -4.53
C GLY A 41 -11.95 12.27 -3.35
N VAL A 42 -10.89 11.48 -3.39
CA VAL A 42 -10.46 10.57 -2.30
C VAL A 42 -10.24 11.34 -0.99
N ARG A 43 -9.74 12.59 -1.07
CA ARG A 43 -9.49 13.44 0.12
C ARG A 43 -10.77 13.84 0.86
N LYS A 44 -11.91 13.78 0.20
CA LYS A 44 -13.24 13.98 0.81
C LYS A 44 -13.90 12.64 1.14
N ALA A 45 -13.69 11.64 0.29
CA ALA A 45 -14.31 10.32 0.45
C ALA A 45 -13.77 9.57 1.68
N ILE A 46 -12.45 9.56 1.90
CA ILE A 46 -11.83 8.85 3.04
C ILE A 46 -12.39 9.34 4.38
N PRO A 47 -12.41 10.65 4.72
CA PRO A 47 -13.00 11.08 5.99
C PRO A 47 -14.45 10.64 6.17
N SER A 48 -15.27 10.78 5.15
CA SER A 48 -16.68 10.35 5.22
C SER A 48 -16.85 8.84 5.37
N LEU A 49 -15.98 8.07 4.74
CA LEU A 49 -15.97 6.61 4.86
C LEU A 49 -15.51 6.17 6.26
N LEU A 50 -14.52 6.85 6.83
CA LEU A 50 -14.05 6.60 8.19
C LEU A 50 -15.14 6.89 9.22
N ASP A 51 -15.86 8.01 9.09
CA ASP A 51 -17.00 8.35 9.95
C ASP A 51 -18.04 7.22 9.92
N TYR A 52 -18.40 6.74 8.73
CA TYR A 52 -19.33 5.64 8.54
C TYR A 52 -18.81 4.32 9.14
N PHE A 53 -17.52 4.00 8.97
CA PHE A 53 -16.92 2.78 9.52
C PHE A 53 -16.89 2.81 11.05
N VAL A 54 -16.55 3.96 11.65
CA VAL A 54 -16.56 4.14 13.11
C VAL A 54 -17.98 3.99 13.68
N GLU A 55 -18.97 4.64 13.08
CA GLU A 55 -20.37 4.57 13.50
C GLU A 55 -20.88 3.13 13.49
N ASN A 56 -20.53 2.36 12.47
CA ASN A 56 -21.00 0.99 12.28
C ASN A 56 -20.01 -0.08 12.79
N LYS A 57 -18.90 0.31 13.45
CA LYS A 57 -17.84 -0.58 13.96
C LYS A 57 -17.31 -1.53 12.89
N ILE A 58 -17.10 -1.00 11.68
CA ILE A 58 -16.58 -1.75 10.56
C ILE A 58 -15.04 -1.74 10.63
N HIS A 59 -14.48 -2.94 10.62
CA HIS A 59 -13.03 -3.14 10.52
C HIS A 59 -12.64 -3.19 9.05
N ALA A 60 -11.57 -2.47 8.69
CA ALA A 60 -11.01 -2.52 7.34
C ALA A 60 -9.49 -2.39 7.37
N THR A 61 -8.85 -3.04 6.41
CA THR A 61 -7.41 -2.90 6.15
C THR A 61 -7.21 -1.95 4.98
N TRP A 62 -6.40 -0.92 5.18
CA TRP A 62 -6.02 0.04 4.15
C TRP A 62 -4.63 -0.32 3.64
N ALA A 63 -4.58 -0.88 2.44
CA ALA A 63 -3.33 -1.27 1.80
C ALA A 63 -2.68 -0.05 1.15
N VAL A 64 -1.65 0.49 1.78
CA VAL A 64 -1.04 1.77 1.44
C VAL A 64 0.21 1.57 0.59
N VAL A 65 0.31 2.26 -0.54
CA VAL A 65 1.56 2.36 -1.31
C VAL A 65 2.59 3.13 -0.50
N GLY A 66 3.78 2.56 -0.33
CA GLY A 66 4.82 3.10 0.55
C GLY A 66 5.25 4.53 0.23
N PHE A 67 5.19 4.94 -1.03
CA PHE A 67 5.51 6.31 -1.45
C PHE A 67 4.58 7.36 -0.82
N LEU A 68 3.36 6.97 -0.42
CA LEU A 68 2.39 7.89 0.18
C LEU A 68 2.68 8.28 1.63
N PHE A 69 3.63 7.60 2.31
CA PHE A 69 4.01 7.92 3.69
C PHE A 69 4.90 9.16 3.82
N PHE A 70 5.40 9.71 2.72
CA PHE A 70 6.36 10.81 2.76
C PHE A 70 5.69 12.17 2.66
N ASP A 71 6.25 13.15 3.38
CA ASP A 71 5.82 14.55 3.33
C ASP A 71 6.48 15.32 2.20
N SER A 72 7.64 14.82 1.71
CA SER A 72 8.43 15.52 0.70
C SER A 72 9.12 14.56 -0.27
N LYS A 73 9.34 15.06 -1.50
CA LYS A 73 10.16 14.39 -2.52
C LYS A 73 11.57 14.07 -2.03
N LYS A 74 12.18 15.00 -1.31
CA LYS A 74 13.51 14.84 -0.73
C LYS A 74 13.58 13.63 0.19
N ASP A 75 12.61 13.47 1.11
CA ASP A 75 12.59 12.35 2.06
C ASP A 75 12.25 11.03 1.37
N LEU A 76 11.34 11.06 0.40
CA LEU A 76 11.05 9.90 -0.45
C LEU A 76 12.32 9.41 -1.15
N VAL A 77 13.03 10.30 -1.85
CA VAL A 77 14.25 9.97 -2.60
C VAL A 77 15.34 9.43 -1.67
N ALA A 78 15.51 10.02 -0.49
CA ALA A 78 16.49 9.57 0.51
C ALA A 78 16.17 8.19 1.11
N SER A 79 14.92 7.72 0.98
CA SER A 79 14.42 6.47 1.56
C SER A 79 14.30 5.33 0.55
N LEU A 80 14.67 5.55 -0.71
CA LEU A 80 14.56 4.54 -1.77
C LEU A 80 15.44 3.32 -1.46
N PRO A 81 14.94 2.08 -1.69
CA PRO A 81 15.73 0.87 -1.51
C PRO A 81 16.87 0.81 -2.51
N SER A 82 17.97 0.13 -2.13
CA SER A 82 19.15 -0.03 -2.98
C SER A 82 18.90 -0.97 -4.16
N LEU A 83 18.15 -2.04 -3.93
CA LEU A 83 17.71 -2.97 -4.96
C LEU A 83 16.26 -2.66 -5.33
N ARG A 84 16.06 -2.32 -6.59
CA ARG A 84 14.76 -1.91 -7.15
C ARG A 84 14.43 -2.73 -8.38
N PRO A 85 13.14 -3.00 -8.63
CA PRO A 85 12.73 -3.58 -9.90
C PRO A 85 13.07 -2.62 -11.05
N THR A 86 13.40 -3.18 -12.19
CA THR A 86 13.64 -2.40 -13.42
C THR A 86 12.53 -2.71 -14.42
N SER A 87 12.04 -1.69 -15.11
CA SER A 87 11.12 -1.85 -16.23
C SER A 87 11.71 -1.18 -17.47
N THR A 88 11.59 -1.85 -18.61
CA THR A 88 11.91 -1.26 -19.92
C THR A 88 10.79 -0.34 -20.41
N ASP A 89 9.61 -0.45 -19.84
CA ASP A 89 8.48 0.42 -20.08
C ASP A 89 8.43 1.51 -19.01
N ALA A 90 8.71 2.75 -19.41
CA ALA A 90 8.74 3.90 -18.51
C ALA A 90 7.41 4.12 -17.77
N LYS A 91 6.27 3.77 -18.38
CA LYS A 91 4.96 3.88 -17.73
C LYS A 91 4.81 2.93 -16.54
N LEU A 92 5.57 1.84 -16.54
CA LEU A 92 5.53 0.82 -15.49
C LEU A 92 6.66 1.00 -14.46
N ASP A 93 7.56 1.96 -14.67
CA ASP A 93 8.63 2.29 -13.73
C ASP A 93 8.17 3.35 -12.71
N PRO A 94 7.83 2.96 -11.48
CA PRO A 94 7.42 3.92 -10.46
C PRO A 94 8.57 4.83 -10.01
N TYR A 95 9.80 4.33 -10.07
CA TYR A 95 10.98 5.07 -9.62
C TYR A 95 11.39 6.17 -10.61
N GLY A 96 11.25 5.89 -11.91
CA GLY A 96 11.46 6.91 -12.95
C GLY A 96 10.44 8.05 -12.84
N HIS A 97 9.20 7.73 -12.50
CA HIS A 97 8.12 8.71 -12.34
C HIS A 97 8.36 9.71 -11.18
N ILE A 98 9.20 9.38 -10.19
CA ILE A 98 9.55 10.29 -9.10
C ILE A 98 10.15 11.63 -9.60
N GLN A 99 10.73 11.65 -10.78
CA GLN A 99 11.27 12.89 -11.35
C GLN A 99 10.18 13.94 -11.61
N ASP A 100 8.98 13.49 -11.96
CA ASP A 100 7.87 14.30 -12.44
C ASP A 100 6.90 14.74 -11.34
N ILE A 101 7.04 14.22 -10.10
CA ILE A 101 6.16 14.60 -8.99
C ILE A 101 6.58 15.92 -8.35
N GLY A 102 5.64 16.58 -7.68
CA GLY A 102 5.86 17.80 -6.90
C GLY A 102 6.72 17.57 -5.65
N GLU A 103 6.95 18.65 -4.89
CA GLU A 103 7.86 18.64 -3.75
C GLU A 103 7.21 18.09 -2.47
N GLY A 104 5.89 18.02 -2.39
CA GLY A 104 5.17 17.50 -1.23
C GLY A 104 3.65 17.55 -1.34
N GLU A 105 2.95 17.14 -0.29
CA GLU A 105 1.49 16.95 -0.31
C GLU A 105 0.69 18.22 -0.62
N LEU A 106 1.22 19.41 -0.27
CA LEU A 106 0.51 20.68 -0.48
C LEU A 106 0.48 21.11 -1.94
N ASP A 107 1.54 20.85 -2.69
CA ASP A 107 1.65 21.20 -4.10
C ASP A 107 1.33 20.03 -5.04
N ASP A 108 1.42 18.80 -4.53
CA ASP A 108 1.12 17.58 -5.29
C ASP A 108 0.26 16.59 -4.49
N PRO A 109 -1.02 16.87 -4.32
CA PRO A 109 -1.94 15.99 -3.60
C PRO A 109 -2.24 14.66 -4.31
N TYR A 110 -1.70 14.44 -5.49
CA TYR A 110 -1.89 13.23 -6.28
C TYR A 110 -0.90 12.12 -5.92
N HIS A 111 0.30 12.49 -5.43
CA HIS A 111 1.40 11.55 -5.18
C HIS A 111 1.76 11.41 -3.71
N TYR A 112 1.20 12.23 -2.83
CA TYR A 112 1.46 12.22 -1.39
C TYR A 112 0.17 12.08 -0.59
N GLY A 113 0.21 11.33 0.52
CA GLY A 113 -0.97 11.07 1.31
C GLY A 113 -0.77 10.96 2.83
N PRO A 114 0.31 11.50 3.44
CA PRO A 114 0.56 11.32 4.86
C PRO A 114 -0.56 11.88 5.75
N SER A 115 -1.20 12.98 5.34
CA SER A 115 -2.33 13.55 6.08
C SER A 115 -3.54 12.62 6.14
N LEU A 116 -3.81 11.86 5.07
CA LEU A 116 -4.88 10.87 5.02
C LEU A 116 -4.50 9.59 5.79
N ILE A 117 -3.25 9.15 5.69
CA ILE A 117 -2.74 7.99 6.44
C ILE A 117 -2.88 8.24 7.95
N ASN A 118 -2.52 9.43 8.43
CA ASN A 118 -2.73 9.80 9.83
C ASN A 118 -4.20 9.70 10.26
N LYS A 119 -5.13 10.23 9.44
CA LYS A 119 -6.57 10.14 9.73
C LYS A 119 -7.05 8.69 9.81
N ILE A 120 -6.59 7.84 8.90
CA ILE A 120 -6.94 6.41 8.89
C ILE A 120 -6.37 5.75 10.15
N ALA A 121 -5.09 5.97 10.47
CA ALA A 121 -4.41 5.35 11.61
C ALA A 121 -5.00 5.78 12.97
N GLU A 122 -5.51 7.02 13.08
CA GLU A 122 -6.18 7.53 14.28
C GLU A 122 -7.62 7.02 14.41
N SER A 123 -8.21 6.49 13.34
CA SER A 123 -9.61 6.04 13.33
C SER A 123 -9.74 4.64 13.94
N PRO A 124 -10.68 4.43 14.90
CA PRO A 124 -10.94 3.11 15.45
C PRO A 124 -11.30 2.07 14.39
N PHE A 125 -10.88 0.83 14.63
CA PHE A 125 -11.18 -0.33 13.79
C PHE A 125 -10.50 -0.35 12.43
N GLN A 126 -9.54 0.57 12.16
CA GLN A 126 -8.82 0.61 10.90
C GLN A 126 -7.40 0.09 11.07
N GLU A 127 -6.97 -0.73 10.13
CA GLU A 127 -5.62 -1.25 10.02
C GLU A 127 -4.91 -0.61 8.84
N ILE A 128 -3.64 -0.23 9.03
CA ILE A 128 -2.76 0.14 7.93
C ILE A 128 -1.94 -1.09 7.53
N GLY A 129 -2.21 -1.61 6.34
CA GLY A 129 -1.39 -2.61 5.66
C GLY A 129 -0.54 -1.99 4.57
N THR A 130 0.23 -2.80 3.86
CA THR A 130 1.04 -2.34 2.72
C THR A 130 0.44 -2.75 1.38
N HIS A 131 0.62 -1.90 0.38
CA HIS A 131 0.37 -2.19 -1.03
C HIS A 131 1.70 -2.17 -1.81
N THR A 132 2.75 -2.74 -1.19
CA THR A 132 4.17 -2.62 -1.54
C THR A 132 4.70 -1.18 -1.41
N PHE A 133 6.03 -0.99 -1.48
CA PHE A 133 6.60 0.36 -1.37
C PHE A 133 6.31 1.22 -2.59
N ALA A 134 6.51 0.63 -3.79
CA ALA A 134 6.48 1.35 -5.05
C ALA A 134 5.34 0.94 -5.99
N HIS A 135 4.34 0.19 -5.52
CA HIS A 135 3.26 -0.35 -6.37
C HIS A 135 3.81 -1.11 -7.59
N PHE A 136 4.79 -1.98 -7.37
CA PHE A 136 5.37 -2.78 -8.44
C PHE A 136 4.58 -4.07 -8.68
N THR A 137 4.27 -4.38 -9.94
CA THR A 137 3.34 -5.46 -10.32
C THR A 137 3.95 -6.54 -11.21
N ARG A 138 5.20 -6.39 -11.66
CA ARG A 138 5.82 -7.34 -12.58
C ARG A 138 6.87 -8.19 -11.88
N TRP A 139 6.56 -9.48 -11.75
CA TRP A 139 7.38 -10.50 -11.15
C TRP A 139 7.78 -11.53 -12.22
N GLY A 140 8.95 -12.15 -12.13
CA GLY A 140 9.32 -13.25 -13.03
C GLY A 140 10.73 -13.20 -13.61
N ASP A 141 11.62 -12.32 -13.11
CA ASP A 141 13.01 -12.23 -13.58
C ASP A 141 14.01 -13.10 -12.77
N GLY A 142 13.50 -13.90 -11.83
CA GLY A 142 14.29 -14.76 -10.95
C GLY A 142 14.94 -14.02 -9.75
N ARG A 143 14.73 -12.72 -9.61
CA ARG A 143 15.20 -11.90 -8.48
C ARG A 143 14.07 -11.40 -7.59
N ASP A 144 12.84 -11.80 -7.89
CA ASP A 144 11.60 -11.31 -7.28
C ASP A 144 11.66 -11.28 -5.76
N GLU A 145 12.11 -12.36 -5.14
CA GLU A 145 12.16 -12.47 -3.69
C GLU A 145 13.04 -11.40 -3.05
N LYS A 146 14.24 -11.18 -3.58
CA LYS A 146 15.18 -10.19 -3.04
C LYS A 146 14.67 -8.77 -3.25
N ILE A 147 14.11 -8.50 -4.44
CA ILE A 147 13.53 -7.20 -4.78
C ILE A 147 12.37 -6.91 -3.85
N LEU A 148 11.46 -7.87 -3.66
CA LEU A 148 10.29 -7.68 -2.79
C LEU A 148 10.66 -7.55 -1.32
N VAL A 149 11.66 -8.28 -0.83
CA VAL A 149 12.18 -8.09 0.54
C VAL A 149 12.65 -6.65 0.74
N GLU A 150 13.46 -6.10 -0.17
CA GLU A 150 13.92 -4.70 -0.09
C GLU A 150 12.77 -3.69 -0.19
N ASP A 151 11.80 -3.96 -1.05
CA ASP A 151 10.59 -3.14 -1.21
C ASP A 151 9.74 -3.13 0.06
N LEU A 152 9.42 -4.29 0.61
CA LEU A 152 8.63 -4.41 1.84
C LEU A 152 9.36 -3.83 3.07
N GLU A 153 10.68 -4.02 3.17
CA GLU A 153 11.47 -3.39 4.22
C GLU A 153 11.48 -1.86 4.07
N ALA A 154 11.48 -1.33 2.84
CA ALA A 154 11.35 0.10 2.61
C ALA A 154 9.95 0.61 3.01
N ALA A 155 8.88 -0.13 2.71
CA ALA A 155 7.54 0.19 3.14
C ALA A 155 7.41 0.21 4.67
N LYS A 156 7.96 -0.80 5.36
CA LYS A 156 7.98 -0.86 6.84
C LYS A 156 8.75 0.31 7.44
N ARG A 157 9.91 0.67 6.87
CA ARG A 157 10.66 1.86 7.33
C ARG A 157 9.88 3.16 7.12
N ALA A 158 9.18 3.29 5.99
CA ALA A 158 8.36 4.47 5.72
C ALA A 158 7.22 4.61 6.73
N ALA A 159 6.48 3.52 6.99
CA ALA A 159 5.40 3.49 7.99
C ALA A 159 5.92 3.74 9.42
N ALA A 160 7.08 3.20 9.78
CA ALA A 160 7.70 3.39 11.09
C ALA A 160 8.03 4.86 11.39
N ARG A 161 8.27 5.71 10.37
CA ARG A 161 8.44 7.17 10.54
C ARG A 161 7.19 7.84 11.12
N MET A 162 6.02 7.23 10.88
CA MET A 162 4.73 7.67 11.41
C MET A 162 4.30 6.87 12.66
N GLY A 163 5.19 6.02 13.22
CA GLY A 163 4.89 5.17 14.37
C GLY A 163 4.00 3.96 14.05
N LEU A 164 3.88 3.58 12.77
CA LEU A 164 3.03 2.49 12.32
C LEU A 164 3.83 1.21 12.07
N GLU A 165 3.22 0.06 12.35
CA GLU A 165 3.74 -1.27 12.06
C GLU A 165 2.90 -1.93 10.97
N LEU A 166 3.52 -2.40 9.91
CA LEU A 166 2.83 -3.09 8.81
C LEU A 166 2.91 -4.61 9.00
N LYS A 167 1.74 -5.26 9.09
CA LYS A 167 1.61 -6.72 9.28
C LYS A 167 0.87 -7.41 8.16
N SER A 168 0.07 -6.67 7.40
CA SER A 168 -0.72 -7.18 6.29
C SER A 168 -0.29 -6.57 4.96
N LEU A 169 -0.53 -7.32 3.87
CA LEU A 169 -0.20 -6.93 2.51
C LEU A 169 -1.35 -7.27 1.57
N VAL A 170 -1.73 -6.34 0.73
CA VAL A 170 -2.49 -6.62 -0.48
C VAL A 170 -1.57 -6.42 -1.68
N PHE A 171 -1.41 -7.44 -2.51
CA PHE A 171 -0.55 -7.34 -3.69
C PHE A 171 -1.17 -6.45 -4.76
N PRO A 172 -0.41 -5.48 -5.32
CA PRO A 172 -0.88 -4.68 -6.44
C PRO A 172 -1.44 -5.55 -7.57
N ARG A 173 -2.67 -5.24 -7.98
CA ARG A 173 -3.41 -6.00 -9.03
C ARG A 173 -3.54 -7.49 -8.75
N ASN A 174 -3.42 -7.92 -7.50
CA ASN A 174 -3.40 -9.33 -7.11
C ASN A 174 -2.33 -10.17 -7.84
N HIS A 175 -1.25 -9.54 -8.29
CA HIS A 175 -0.14 -10.23 -8.96
C HIS A 175 0.92 -10.65 -7.95
N PHE A 176 1.11 -11.94 -7.77
CA PHE A 176 2.14 -12.54 -6.92
C PHE A 176 2.55 -13.93 -7.43
N ASN A 177 3.65 -14.44 -6.91
CA ASN A 177 4.14 -15.81 -7.13
C ASN A 177 4.69 -16.38 -5.81
N GLU A 178 5.17 -17.61 -5.82
CA GLU A 178 5.72 -18.29 -4.63
C GLU A 178 6.90 -17.53 -4.00
N SER A 179 7.74 -16.89 -4.82
CA SER A 179 8.84 -16.07 -4.33
C SER A 179 8.35 -14.85 -3.54
N CYS A 180 7.21 -14.29 -3.93
CA CYS A 180 6.57 -13.18 -3.21
C CYS A 180 6.10 -13.62 -1.82
N LEU A 181 5.48 -14.79 -1.71
CA LEU A 181 5.05 -15.34 -0.42
C LEU A 181 6.24 -15.67 0.50
N SER A 182 7.36 -16.11 -0.08
CA SER A 182 8.61 -16.30 0.67
C SER A 182 9.15 -14.98 1.21
N ALA A 183 9.14 -13.91 0.40
CA ALA A 183 9.56 -12.57 0.81
C ALA A 183 8.72 -12.05 1.98
N CYS A 184 7.39 -12.18 1.91
CA CYS A 184 6.47 -11.77 2.98
C CYS A 184 6.84 -12.42 4.32
N ARG A 185 7.04 -13.74 4.32
CA ARG A 185 7.46 -14.48 5.52
C ARG A 185 8.78 -13.99 6.09
N LYS A 186 9.76 -13.65 5.23
CA LYS A 186 11.09 -13.17 5.66
C LYS A 186 11.04 -11.83 6.37
N VAL A 187 10.14 -10.95 5.95
CA VAL A 187 10.00 -9.61 6.54
C VAL A 187 8.92 -9.53 7.61
N GLY A 188 8.29 -10.67 7.96
CA GLY A 188 7.29 -10.74 9.04
C GLY A 188 5.94 -10.12 8.65
N ILE A 189 5.55 -10.20 7.38
CA ILE A 189 4.16 -9.98 6.95
C ILE A 189 3.37 -11.24 7.29
N GLU A 190 2.27 -11.08 8.01
CA GLU A 190 1.47 -12.17 8.59
C GLU A 190 0.26 -12.54 7.74
N SER A 191 -0.29 -11.59 6.96
CA SER A 191 -1.50 -11.75 6.14
C SER A 191 -1.52 -10.84 4.91
#